data_b75f35cb1c5f8d49c76f785b163e3683
#
_entry.id   b75f35cb1c5f8d49c76f785b163e3683
#
_cell.length_a   1.000
_cell.length_b   1.000
_cell.length_c   1.000
_cell.angle_alpha   90.00
_cell.angle_beta   90.00
_cell.angle_gamma   90.00
#
_symmetry.space_group_name_H-M   'P 1'
#
loop_
_entity.id
_entity.type
_entity.pdbx_description
1 polymer ?
#
loop_
_entity_poly.entity_id
_entity_poly.type
_entity_poly.pdbx_seq_one_letter_code
_entity_poly.pdbx_strand_id
1 'polypeptide(L)'
;AGVLAEDRPIPNAFRYRDYVIRALNSDKPYDRFLQEQLAGDELVDYWSVYESSDRLPEHVVEAITATGYLRCAPDSSRPDFSTIKNADAQYFYPTINDTMQIVSSSTMGLTLQCARCHSHKYDPIPQVEYYRLQAIFMPAFRPKQWIPQMERRLLVASASQKKAADEKNATIDAEVARLKKENSDQRAAYKQKHFNEQLAALPEAIQIGRAHV
;
A
#
# COMPACT_ATOMS: atom_id res chain seq x y z
N ALA A 1 13.07 9.59 -11.28
CA ALA A 1 13.89 9.42 -10.09
C ALA A 1 13.05 9.82 -8.88
N GLY A 2 12.54 8.83 -8.19
CA GLY A 2 11.77 9.08 -6.98
C GLY A 2 12.64 9.81 -5.98
N VAL A 3 12.15 10.92 -5.53
CA VAL A 3 12.74 11.72 -4.46
C VAL A 3 12.53 11.00 -3.11
N LEU A 4 12.77 9.70 -3.06
CA LEU A 4 12.60 8.97 -1.82
C LEU A 4 13.98 8.71 -1.25
N ALA A 5 14.31 9.49 -0.24
CA ALA A 5 15.46 9.30 0.62
C ALA A 5 15.40 7.97 1.42
N GLU A 6 14.35 7.18 1.25
CA GLU A 6 14.15 5.92 1.94
C GLU A 6 13.75 4.82 0.96
N ASP A 7 14.56 3.80 0.90
CA ASP A 7 14.23 2.56 0.22
C ASP A 7 13.19 1.80 1.08
N ARG A 8 11.92 1.81 0.64
CA ARG A 8 10.82 1.15 1.36
C ARG A 8 10.43 -0.13 0.63
N PRO A 9 10.73 -1.29 1.19
CA PRO A 9 10.28 -2.54 0.61
C PRO A 9 8.74 -2.60 0.59
N ILE A 10 8.17 -2.96 -0.54
CA ILE A 10 6.73 -3.21 -0.66
C ILE A 10 6.45 -4.55 0.01
N PRO A 11 5.65 -4.60 1.09
CA PRO A 11 5.27 -5.86 1.71
C PRO A 11 4.61 -6.79 0.68
N ASN A 12 5.02 -8.06 0.70
CA ASN A 12 4.50 -9.10 -0.19
C ASN A 12 4.83 -8.95 -1.70
N ALA A 13 5.74 -8.06 -2.09
CA ALA A 13 6.17 -7.93 -3.49
C ALA A 13 6.70 -9.26 -4.07
N PHE A 14 7.26 -10.14 -3.23
CA PHE A 14 7.71 -11.47 -3.62
C PHE A 14 6.59 -12.34 -4.22
N ARG A 15 5.32 -12.12 -3.83
CA ARG A 15 4.18 -12.89 -4.36
C ARG A 15 4.02 -12.69 -5.86
N TYR A 16 4.17 -11.45 -6.35
CA TYR A 16 4.13 -11.17 -7.78
C TYR A 16 5.30 -11.83 -8.52
N ARG A 17 6.52 -11.73 -8.00
CA ARG A 17 7.68 -12.44 -8.55
C ARG A 17 7.41 -13.95 -8.66
N ASP A 18 6.91 -14.55 -7.59
CA ASP A 18 6.63 -15.97 -7.54
C ASP A 18 5.48 -16.37 -8.49
N TYR A 19 4.48 -15.50 -8.68
CA TYR A 19 3.46 -15.66 -9.72
C TYR A 19 4.10 -15.72 -11.11
N VAL A 20 4.98 -14.76 -11.45
CA VAL A 20 5.66 -14.73 -12.75
C VAL A 20 6.45 -16.01 -12.99
N ILE A 21 7.22 -16.45 -11.98
CA ILE A 21 8.00 -17.70 -12.08
C ILE A 21 7.08 -18.90 -12.32
N ARG A 22 5.97 -19.03 -11.60
CA ARG A 22 5.01 -20.13 -11.79
C ARG A 22 4.35 -20.06 -13.16
N ALA A 23 3.93 -18.88 -13.60
CA ALA A 23 3.28 -18.69 -14.89
C ALA A 23 4.18 -19.13 -16.05
N LEU A 24 5.46 -18.74 -16.01
CA LEU A 24 6.44 -19.16 -17.03
C LEU A 24 6.76 -20.66 -16.94
N ASN A 25 6.93 -21.21 -15.75
CA ASN A 25 7.21 -22.64 -15.56
C ASN A 25 6.04 -23.54 -15.97
N SER A 26 4.82 -23.04 -15.89
CA SER A 26 3.60 -23.76 -16.32
C SER A 26 3.23 -23.51 -17.79
N ASP A 27 4.07 -22.79 -18.52
CA ASP A 27 3.82 -22.41 -19.93
C ASP A 27 2.44 -21.73 -20.10
N LYS A 28 2.08 -20.82 -19.18
CA LYS A 28 0.82 -20.08 -19.23
C LYS A 28 0.71 -19.32 -20.56
N PRO A 29 -0.43 -19.44 -21.29
CA PRO A 29 -0.64 -18.66 -22.51
C PRO A 29 -0.39 -17.17 -22.31
N TYR A 30 0.34 -16.53 -23.22
CA TYR A 30 0.81 -15.15 -23.05
C TYR A 30 -0.34 -14.15 -22.97
N ASP A 31 -1.39 -14.33 -23.73
CA ASP A 31 -2.61 -13.53 -23.67
C ASP A 31 -3.26 -13.60 -22.28
N ARG A 32 -3.36 -14.81 -21.71
CA ARG A 32 -3.89 -15.01 -20.36
C ARG A 32 -2.99 -14.36 -19.30
N PHE A 33 -1.67 -14.53 -19.46
CA PHE A 33 -0.69 -13.91 -18.59
C PHE A 33 -0.82 -12.39 -18.56
N LEU A 34 -1.01 -11.73 -19.71
CA LEU A 34 -1.23 -10.29 -19.79
C LEU A 34 -2.57 -9.87 -19.19
N GLN A 35 -3.65 -10.58 -19.51
CA GLN A 35 -4.98 -10.27 -18.98
C GLN A 35 -5.01 -10.31 -17.45
N GLU A 36 -4.40 -11.32 -16.84
CA GLU A 36 -4.33 -11.44 -15.39
C GLU A 36 -3.52 -10.29 -14.75
N GLN A 37 -2.47 -9.82 -15.40
CA GLN A 37 -1.66 -8.72 -14.89
C GLN A 37 -2.35 -7.36 -14.98
N LEU A 38 -3.20 -7.16 -15.98
CA LEU A 38 -3.89 -5.87 -16.20
C LEU A 38 -5.24 -5.79 -15.48
N ALA A 39 -5.98 -6.90 -15.40
CA ALA A 39 -7.36 -6.94 -14.91
C ALA A 39 -7.68 -8.26 -14.18
N GLY A 40 -6.72 -8.82 -13.47
CA GLY A 40 -6.89 -10.12 -12.82
C GLY A 40 -8.02 -10.15 -11.78
N ASP A 41 -8.24 -9.08 -11.08
CA ASP A 41 -9.33 -8.93 -10.11
C ASP A 41 -10.71 -8.89 -10.76
N GLU A 42 -10.84 -8.25 -11.94
CA GLU A 42 -12.08 -8.21 -12.71
C GLU A 42 -12.37 -9.56 -13.39
N LEU A 43 -11.33 -10.23 -13.90
CA LEU A 43 -11.48 -11.54 -14.56
C LEU A 43 -12.07 -12.62 -13.66
N VAL A 44 -11.87 -12.54 -12.37
CA VAL A 44 -12.33 -13.52 -11.39
C VAL A 44 -13.46 -12.99 -10.51
N ASP A 45 -14.00 -11.81 -10.81
CA ASP A 45 -15.01 -11.13 -9.97
C ASP A 45 -14.63 -11.19 -8.48
N TYR A 46 -13.42 -10.68 -8.18
CA TYR A 46 -12.82 -10.79 -6.86
C TYR A 46 -13.77 -10.40 -5.73
N TRP A 47 -14.50 -9.29 -5.88
CA TRP A 47 -15.35 -8.79 -4.79
C TRP A 47 -16.53 -9.72 -4.48
N SER A 48 -17.15 -10.29 -5.51
CA SER A 48 -18.22 -11.27 -5.31
C SER A 48 -17.72 -12.52 -4.62
N VAL A 49 -16.56 -13.04 -5.04
CA VAL A 49 -15.94 -14.21 -4.41
C VAL A 49 -15.46 -13.91 -3.00
N TYR A 50 -14.90 -12.71 -2.75
CA TYR A 50 -14.48 -12.25 -1.44
C TYR A 50 -15.61 -12.27 -0.41
N GLU A 51 -16.80 -11.79 -0.80
CA GLU A 51 -17.97 -11.70 0.07
C GLU A 51 -18.67 -13.06 0.29
N SER A 52 -18.72 -13.92 -0.74
CA SER A 52 -19.52 -15.14 -0.73
C SER A 52 -18.77 -16.40 -0.31
N SER A 53 -17.45 -16.40 -0.34
CA SER A 53 -16.64 -17.60 -0.10
C SER A 53 -16.09 -17.67 1.33
N ASP A 54 -16.02 -18.87 1.89
CA ASP A 54 -15.34 -19.09 3.17
C ASP A 54 -13.82 -18.94 3.04
N ARG A 55 -13.29 -19.29 1.86
CA ARG A 55 -11.89 -19.16 1.51
C ARG A 55 -11.74 -18.82 0.03
N LEU A 56 -10.81 -17.93 -0.31
CA LEU A 56 -10.53 -17.61 -1.70
C LEU A 56 -9.93 -18.84 -2.43
N PRO A 57 -10.50 -19.24 -3.58
CA PRO A 57 -9.91 -20.25 -4.43
C PRO A 57 -8.53 -19.84 -4.93
N GLU A 58 -7.68 -20.83 -5.21
CA GLU A 58 -6.29 -20.59 -5.64
C GLU A 58 -6.20 -19.75 -6.94
N HIS A 59 -7.06 -20.03 -7.91
CA HIS A 59 -7.08 -19.26 -9.18
C HIS A 59 -7.42 -17.77 -8.94
N VAL A 60 -8.27 -17.45 -7.95
CA VAL A 60 -8.56 -16.07 -7.56
C VAL A 60 -7.34 -15.42 -6.93
N VAL A 61 -6.66 -16.13 -6.03
CA VAL A 61 -5.42 -15.65 -5.41
C VAL A 61 -4.33 -15.41 -6.45
N GLU A 62 -4.21 -16.29 -7.43
CA GLU A 62 -3.27 -16.14 -8.55
C GLU A 62 -3.59 -14.89 -9.38
N ALA A 63 -4.85 -14.72 -9.78
CA ALA A 63 -5.28 -13.61 -10.62
C ALA A 63 -5.08 -12.23 -9.92
N ILE A 64 -5.46 -12.12 -8.63
CA ILE A 64 -5.21 -10.86 -7.90
C ILE A 64 -3.72 -10.63 -7.61
N THR A 65 -2.93 -11.68 -7.48
CA THR A 65 -1.47 -11.55 -7.33
C THR A 65 -0.83 -11.03 -8.62
N ALA A 66 -1.33 -11.43 -9.78
CA ALA A 66 -0.87 -10.98 -11.09
C ALA A 66 -1.00 -9.46 -11.25
N THR A 67 -2.04 -8.82 -10.69
CA THR A 67 -2.22 -7.36 -10.75
C THR A 67 -1.10 -6.58 -10.05
N GLY A 68 -0.22 -7.26 -9.31
CA GLY A 68 1.01 -6.69 -8.79
C GLY A 68 1.92 -6.07 -9.86
N TYR A 69 1.75 -6.46 -11.14
CA TYR A 69 2.40 -5.82 -12.28
C TYR A 69 2.18 -4.31 -12.33
N LEU A 70 0.96 -3.84 -12.09
CA LEU A 70 0.62 -2.41 -12.08
C LEU A 70 1.29 -1.65 -10.92
N ARG A 71 1.88 -2.37 -9.97
CA ARG A 71 2.66 -1.80 -8.85
C ARG A 71 4.15 -1.67 -9.16
N CYS A 72 4.60 -2.09 -10.32
CA CYS A 72 5.99 -1.95 -10.75
C CYS A 72 6.33 -0.52 -11.17
N ALA A 73 5.33 0.33 -11.41
CA ALA A 73 5.55 1.76 -11.64
C ALA A 73 5.95 2.49 -10.35
N PRO A 74 6.82 3.50 -10.43
CA PRO A 74 7.15 4.35 -9.30
C PRO A 74 5.89 5.01 -8.72
N ASP A 75 5.71 4.90 -7.41
CA ASP A 75 4.64 5.57 -6.70
C ASP A 75 5.24 6.34 -5.52
N SER A 76 5.35 7.65 -5.68
CA SER A 76 5.89 8.57 -4.67
C SER A 76 4.83 9.04 -3.68
N SER A 77 3.60 8.55 -3.76
CA SER A 77 2.52 8.95 -2.86
C SER A 77 2.81 8.54 -1.40
N ARG A 78 2.46 9.43 -0.46
CA ARG A 78 2.65 9.25 0.98
C ARG A 78 1.31 9.40 1.71
N PRO A 79 1.16 8.85 2.92
CA PRO A 79 -0.09 8.98 3.69
C PRO A 79 -0.48 10.43 4.04
N ASP A 80 0.47 11.35 4.10
CA ASP A 80 0.31 12.74 4.55
C ASP A 80 0.05 13.76 3.43
N PHE A 81 -0.28 13.31 2.22
CA PHE A 81 -0.53 14.20 1.07
C PHE A 81 -1.76 15.10 1.21
N SER A 82 -2.61 14.90 2.19
CA SER A 82 -3.76 15.77 2.43
C SER A 82 -3.39 17.24 2.68
N THR A 83 -2.14 17.52 3.06
CA THR A 83 -1.63 18.86 3.32
C THR A 83 -0.95 19.53 2.13
N ILE A 84 -0.71 18.78 1.05
CA ILE A 84 0.03 19.27 -0.11
C ILE A 84 -0.94 19.83 -1.15
N LYS A 85 -0.77 21.11 -1.50
CA LYS A 85 -1.54 21.71 -2.60
C LYS A 85 -1.22 21.03 -3.92
N ASN A 86 -2.26 20.73 -4.71
CA ASN A 86 -2.16 20.08 -6.02
C ASN A 86 -1.41 18.73 -5.97
N ALA A 87 -1.63 17.95 -4.91
CA ALA A 87 -1.03 16.63 -4.77
C ALA A 87 -1.37 15.70 -5.93
N ASP A 88 -2.58 15.84 -6.50
CA ASP A 88 -3.02 15.13 -7.71
C ASP A 88 -2.09 15.37 -8.90
N ALA A 89 -1.81 16.64 -9.21
CA ALA A 89 -0.93 17.00 -10.33
C ALA A 89 0.53 16.59 -10.08
N GLN A 90 1.00 16.67 -8.85
CA GLN A 90 2.41 16.43 -8.51
C GLN A 90 2.74 14.95 -8.33
N TYR A 91 1.79 14.12 -7.88
CA TYR A 91 2.05 12.74 -7.47
C TYR A 91 1.11 11.73 -8.11
N PHE A 92 -0.21 11.99 -8.14
CA PHE A 92 -1.18 10.99 -8.56
C PHE A 92 -1.20 10.79 -10.07
N TYR A 93 -1.29 11.87 -10.83
CA TYR A 93 -1.20 11.78 -12.29
C TYR A 93 0.17 11.30 -12.80
N PRO A 94 1.31 11.73 -12.25
CA PRO A 94 2.59 11.13 -12.59
C PRO A 94 2.63 9.60 -12.39
N THR A 95 2.10 9.07 -11.28
CA THR A 95 2.03 7.61 -11.06
C THR A 95 1.19 6.91 -12.13
N ILE A 96 0.05 7.48 -12.53
CA ILE A 96 -0.77 6.93 -13.63
C ILE A 96 0.01 6.97 -14.95
N ASN A 97 0.67 8.08 -15.26
CA ASN A 97 1.44 8.25 -16.49
C ASN A 97 2.60 7.24 -16.55
N ASP A 98 3.30 7.03 -15.45
CA ASP A 98 4.40 6.07 -15.37
C ASP A 98 3.88 4.63 -15.52
N THR A 99 2.72 4.31 -14.92
CA THR A 99 2.06 3.01 -15.12
C THR A 99 1.72 2.79 -16.60
N MET A 100 1.12 3.78 -17.26
CA MET A 100 0.78 3.71 -18.69
C MET A 100 2.04 3.54 -19.55
N GLN A 101 3.13 4.25 -19.23
CA GLN A 101 4.40 4.13 -19.95
C GLN A 101 4.98 2.73 -19.80
N ILE A 102 4.95 2.15 -18.59
CA ILE A 102 5.45 0.80 -18.33
C ILE A 102 4.60 -0.23 -19.07
N VAL A 103 3.27 -0.13 -18.98
CA VAL A 103 2.36 -1.03 -19.69
C VAL A 103 2.60 -0.97 -21.19
N SER A 104 2.61 0.22 -21.80
CA SER A 104 2.77 0.36 -23.25
C SER A 104 4.16 -0.09 -23.73
N SER A 105 5.21 0.23 -23.01
CA SER A 105 6.57 -0.15 -23.42
C SER A 105 6.84 -1.64 -23.27
N SER A 106 6.38 -2.27 -22.19
CA SER A 106 6.67 -3.69 -21.93
C SER A 106 5.77 -4.66 -22.69
N THR A 107 4.52 -4.25 -23.01
CA THR A 107 3.57 -5.14 -23.69
C THR A 107 3.45 -4.87 -25.19
N MET A 108 3.65 -3.63 -25.63
CA MET A 108 3.47 -3.20 -27.02
C MET A 108 4.75 -2.65 -27.67
N GLY A 109 5.81 -2.44 -26.89
CA GLY A 109 7.04 -1.81 -27.37
C GLY A 109 6.91 -0.32 -27.74
N LEU A 110 5.86 0.35 -27.26
CA LEU A 110 5.54 1.74 -27.62
C LEU A 110 6.06 2.74 -26.58
N THR A 111 6.68 3.82 -27.03
CA THR A 111 7.10 4.95 -26.20
C THR A 111 6.01 6.01 -26.09
N LEU A 112 4.93 5.66 -25.38
CA LEU A 112 3.69 6.44 -25.37
C LEU A 112 3.85 7.83 -24.73
N GLN A 113 4.84 8.04 -23.88
CA GLN A 113 4.98 9.26 -23.06
C GLN A 113 5.06 10.54 -23.89
N CYS A 114 5.63 10.49 -25.10
CA CYS A 114 5.69 11.65 -26.00
C CYS A 114 4.30 12.15 -26.40
N ALA A 115 3.32 11.25 -26.55
CA ALA A 115 1.95 11.57 -26.92
C ALA A 115 1.16 12.30 -25.82
N ARG A 116 1.71 12.45 -24.62
CA ARG A 116 1.13 13.22 -23.53
C ARG A 116 0.99 14.72 -23.86
N CYS A 117 1.99 15.30 -24.54
CA CYS A 117 2.04 16.74 -24.82
C CYS A 117 1.68 17.10 -26.26
N HIS A 118 1.94 16.19 -27.21
CA HIS A 118 1.66 16.38 -28.64
C HIS A 118 1.52 15.00 -29.29
N SER A 119 0.98 14.91 -30.50
CA SER A 119 0.96 13.66 -31.26
C SER A 119 2.37 13.08 -31.40
N HIS A 120 2.52 11.77 -31.26
CA HIS A 120 3.83 11.12 -31.32
C HIS A 120 4.55 11.45 -32.65
N LYS A 121 5.86 11.68 -32.58
CA LYS A 121 6.60 12.17 -33.75
C LYS A 121 6.77 11.12 -34.85
N TYR A 122 6.97 9.85 -34.42
CA TYR A 122 7.32 8.76 -35.32
C TYR A 122 6.20 7.73 -35.48
N ASP A 123 5.51 7.42 -34.38
CA ASP A 123 4.43 6.44 -34.37
C ASP A 123 3.09 7.13 -34.63
N PRO A 124 2.11 6.46 -35.28
CA PRO A 124 0.80 7.03 -35.57
C PRO A 124 -0.09 7.10 -34.32
N ILE A 125 0.39 7.74 -33.28
CA ILE A 125 -0.29 7.89 -31.99
C ILE A 125 -0.66 9.37 -31.78
N PRO A 126 -1.91 9.77 -32.08
CA PRO A 126 -2.39 11.10 -31.78
C PRO A 126 -2.44 11.33 -30.26
N GLN A 127 -2.28 12.58 -29.83
CA GLN A 127 -2.38 12.94 -28.41
C GLN A 127 -3.68 12.46 -27.74
N VAL A 128 -4.78 12.46 -28.48
CA VAL A 128 -6.09 12.02 -27.97
C VAL A 128 -6.07 10.55 -27.55
N GLU A 129 -5.29 9.68 -28.19
CA GLU A 129 -5.19 8.27 -27.83
C GLU A 129 -4.45 8.06 -26.51
N TYR A 130 -3.48 8.93 -26.20
CA TYR A 130 -2.85 8.94 -24.89
C TYR A 130 -3.89 9.14 -23.77
N TYR A 131 -4.77 10.11 -23.91
CA TYR A 131 -5.78 10.42 -22.90
C TYR A 131 -6.94 9.40 -22.90
N ARG A 132 -7.22 8.74 -24.01
CA ARG A 132 -8.15 7.61 -24.06
C ARG A 132 -7.61 6.43 -23.25
N LEU A 133 -6.33 6.10 -23.42
CA LEU A 133 -5.69 5.05 -22.60
C LEU A 133 -5.64 5.45 -21.13
N GLN A 134 -5.32 6.71 -20.82
CA GLN A 134 -5.36 7.21 -19.44
C GLN A 134 -6.74 7.03 -18.81
N ALA A 135 -7.82 7.28 -19.55
CA ALA A 135 -9.18 7.13 -19.06
C ALA A 135 -9.51 5.70 -18.63
N ILE A 136 -8.88 4.68 -19.24
CA ILE A 136 -9.04 3.28 -18.85
C ILE A 136 -8.46 3.03 -17.45
N PHE A 137 -7.33 3.66 -17.11
CA PHE A 137 -6.70 3.51 -15.80
C PHE A 137 -7.30 4.40 -14.71
N MET A 138 -8.04 5.44 -15.06
CA MET A 138 -8.61 6.38 -14.09
C MET A 138 -9.54 5.74 -13.04
N PRO A 139 -10.43 4.78 -13.39
CA PRO A 139 -11.26 4.09 -12.40
C PRO A 139 -10.45 3.27 -11.38
N ALA A 140 -9.36 2.64 -11.83
CA ALA A 140 -8.50 1.82 -10.98
C ALA A 140 -7.68 2.66 -9.99
N PHE A 141 -7.18 3.82 -10.43
CA PHE A 141 -6.33 4.69 -9.61
C PHE A 141 -7.10 5.76 -8.82
N ARG A 142 -8.27 6.19 -9.28
CA ARG A 142 -9.16 7.18 -8.62
C ARG A 142 -8.42 8.42 -8.11
N PRO A 143 -7.80 9.26 -8.95
CA PRO A 143 -6.93 10.34 -8.48
C PRO A 143 -7.62 11.37 -7.59
N LYS A 144 -8.95 11.52 -7.68
CA LYS A 144 -9.74 12.37 -6.76
C LYS A 144 -10.00 11.74 -5.39
N GLN A 145 -9.79 10.44 -5.26
CA GLN A 145 -9.97 9.64 -4.04
C GLN A 145 -8.76 8.76 -3.85
N TRP A 146 -7.58 9.35 -3.96
CA TRP A 146 -6.33 8.62 -3.96
C TRP A 146 -6.11 7.83 -2.69
N ILE A 147 -5.84 6.55 -2.86
CA ILE A 147 -5.44 5.66 -1.77
C ILE A 147 -3.92 5.53 -1.82
N PRO A 148 -3.20 5.86 -0.74
CA PRO A 148 -1.75 5.73 -0.68
C PRO A 148 -1.28 4.30 -0.97
N GLN A 149 -0.07 4.17 -1.50
CA GLN A 149 0.51 2.90 -1.93
C GLN A 149 0.37 1.78 -0.89
N MET A 150 0.65 2.06 0.36
CA MET A 150 0.65 1.07 1.43
C MET A 150 -0.75 0.59 1.82
N GLU A 151 -1.78 1.36 1.50
CA GLU A 151 -3.19 1.05 1.80
C GLU A 151 -3.91 0.42 0.60
N ARG A 152 -3.38 0.57 -0.61
CA ARG A 152 -3.92 0.02 -1.86
C ARG A 152 -3.63 -1.47 -1.98
N ARG A 153 -4.46 -2.30 -1.33
CA ARG A 153 -4.24 -3.75 -1.22
C ARG A 153 -5.51 -4.52 -1.49
N LEU A 154 -5.38 -5.65 -2.16
CA LEU A 154 -6.38 -6.71 -2.17
C LEU A 154 -5.99 -7.77 -1.13
N LEU A 155 -6.98 -8.27 -0.41
CA LEU A 155 -6.75 -9.27 0.63
C LEU A 155 -6.69 -10.67 0.01
N VAL A 156 -5.72 -11.47 0.44
CA VAL A 156 -5.60 -12.89 0.09
C VAL A 156 -6.36 -13.73 1.15
N ALA A 157 -7.53 -13.24 1.54
CA ALA A 157 -8.42 -13.88 2.50
C ALA A 157 -9.86 -13.48 2.16
N SER A 158 -10.83 -14.32 2.46
CA SER A 158 -12.25 -13.98 2.30
C SER A 158 -12.76 -13.04 3.40
N ALA A 159 -13.96 -12.48 3.22
CA ALA A 159 -14.60 -11.62 4.22
C ALA A 159 -14.79 -12.35 5.56
N SER A 160 -15.19 -13.63 5.53
CA SER A 160 -15.36 -14.47 6.72
C SER A 160 -14.04 -14.67 7.47
N GLN A 161 -12.96 -14.98 6.76
CA GLN A 161 -11.63 -15.13 7.34
C GLN A 161 -11.11 -13.82 7.94
N LYS A 162 -11.33 -12.70 7.25
CA LYS A 162 -10.97 -11.37 7.76
C LYS A 162 -11.72 -11.08 9.06
N LYS A 163 -13.03 -11.30 9.08
CA LYS A 163 -13.87 -11.07 10.27
C LYS A 163 -13.38 -11.88 11.46
N ALA A 164 -13.14 -13.19 11.26
CA ALA A 164 -12.62 -14.06 12.32
C ALA A 164 -11.25 -13.61 12.85
N ALA A 165 -10.37 -13.11 11.95
CA ALA A 165 -9.07 -12.57 12.35
C ALA A 165 -9.22 -11.25 13.12
N ASP A 166 -10.11 -10.36 12.70
CA ASP A 166 -10.37 -9.07 13.35
C ASP A 166 -10.94 -9.28 14.77
N GLU A 167 -11.88 -10.22 14.94
CA GLU A 167 -12.44 -10.59 16.26
C GLU A 167 -11.35 -11.13 17.20
N LYS A 168 -10.48 -12.00 16.69
CA LYS A 168 -9.35 -12.52 17.46
C LYS A 168 -8.33 -11.44 17.81
N ASN A 169 -8.02 -10.55 16.87
CA ASN A 169 -7.12 -9.45 17.10
C ASN A 169 -7.67 -8.45 18.13
N ALA A 170 -8.99 -8.17 18.10
CA ALA A 170 -9.63 -7.31 19.09
C ALA A 170 -9.43 -7.80 20.52
N THR A 171 -9.48 -9.12 20.75
CA THR A 171 -9.23 -9.71 22.09
C THR A 171 -7.77 -9.56 22.50
N ILE A 172 -6.85 -9.76 21.56
CA ILE A 172 -5.40 -9.58 21.78
C ILE A 172 -5.07 -8.13 22.06
N ASP A 173 -5.63 -7.20 21.27
CA ASP A 173 -5.39 -5.77 21.42
C ASP A 173 -5.91 -5.24 22.78
N ALA A 174 -7.05 -5.74 23.25
CA ALA A 174 -7.56 -5.43 24.58
C ALA A 174 -6.59 -5.90 25.69
N GLU A 175 -6.06 -7.10 25.56
CA GLU A 175 -5.07 -7.63 26.52
C GLU A 175 -3.74 -6.86 26.45
N VAL A 176 -3.27 -6.53 25.26
CA VAL A 176 -2.07 -5.70 25.07
C VAL A 176 -2.26 -4.32 25.69
N ALA A 177 -3.44 -3.70 25.51
CA ALA A 177 -3.76 -2.42 26.12
C ALA A 177 -3.75 -2.48 27.66
N ARG A 178 -4.34 -3.55 28.22
CA ARG A 178 -4.32 -3.82 29.67
C ARG A 178 -2.90 -3.92 30.21
N LEU A 179 -2.07 -4.76 29.56
CA LEU A 179 -0.67 -4.98 29.97
C LEU A 179 0.19 -3.71 29.81
N LYS A 180 -0.02 -2.93 28.76
CA LYS A 180 0.67 -1.63 28.58
C LYS A 180 0.32 -0.65 29.68
N LYS A 181 -0.95 -0.58 30.09
CA LYS A 181 -1.40 0.26 31.19
C LYS A 181 -0.76 -0.18 32.52
N GLU A 182 -0.85 -1.48 32.82
CA GLU A 182 -0.24 -2.06 34.03
C GLU A 182 1.26 -1.78 34.12
N ASN A 183 1.99 -1.99 33.02
CA ASN A 183 3.43 -1.65 32.94
C ASN A 183 3.69 -0.15 33.15
N SER A 184 2.86 0.70 32.54
CA SER A 184 2.98 2.17 32.72
C SER A 184 2.79 2.54 34.17
N ASP A 185 1.78 1.99 34.85
CA ASP A 185 1.47 2.26 36.26
C ASP A 185 2.59 1.75 37.18
N GLN A 186 3.10 0.56 36.94
CA GLN A 186 4.24 -0.01 37.68
C GLN A 186 5.50 0.86 37.49
N ARG A 187 5.78 1.31 36.26
CA ARG A 187 6.92 2.19 35.99
C ARG A 187 6.77 3.54 36.67
N ALA A 188 5.56 4.11 36.69
CA ALA A 188 5.29 5.37 37.40
C ALA A 188 5.48 5.22 38.90
N ALA A 189 4.93 4.15 39.50
CA ALA A 189 5.11 3.83 40.90
C ALA A 189 6.59 3.61 41.29
N TYR A 190 7.33 2.89 40.44
CA TYR A 190 8.77 2.69 40.65
C TYR A 190 9.55 4.00 40.59
N LYS A 191 9.28 4.84 39.59
CA LYS A 191 9.90 6.15 39.45
C LYS A 191 9.61 7.02 40.66
N GLN A 192 8.35 7.07 41.13
CA GLN A 192 7.95 7.86 42.28
C GLN A 192 8.63 7.35 43.56
N LYS A 193 8.67 6.04 43.79
CA LYS A 193 9.38 5.44 44.92
C LYS A 193 10.85 5.82 44.90
N HIS A 194 11.53 5.62 43.78
CA HIS A 194 12.96 5.92 43.65
C HIS A 194 13.25 7.42 43.82
N PHE A 195 12.39 8.29 43.28
CA PHE A 195 12.48 9.73 43.48
C PHE A 195 12.34 10.11 44.96
N ASN A 196 11.38 9.53 45.67
CA ASN A 196 11.17 9.76 47.08
C ASN A 196 12.37 9.28 47.96
N GLU A 197 12.92 8.12 47.61
CA GLU A 197 14.13 7.56 48.25
C GLU A 197 15.35 8.49 48.07
N GLN A 198 15.54 8.97 46.84
CA GLN A 198 16.63 9.95 46.58
C GLN A 198 16.38 11.29 47.28
N LEU A 199 15.15 11.77 47.31
CA LEU A 199 14.80 13.00 48.01
C LEU A 199 15.05 12.88 49.51
N ALA A 200 14.68 11.75 50.11
CA ALA A 200 14.91 11.50 51.54
C ALA A 200 16.39 11.41 51.91
N ALA A 201 17.24 11.05 50.96
CA ALA A 201 18.70 10.99 51.16
C ALA A 201 19.40 12.33 51.06
N LEU A 202 18.72 13.41 50.65
CA LEU A 202 19.28 14.75 50.57
C LEU A 202 19.28 15.44 51.93
N PRO A 203 20.28 16.34 52.22
CA PRO A 203 20.28 17.16 53.43
C PRO A 203 19.00 17.99 53.57
N GLU A 204 18.53 18.13 54.81
CA GLU A 204 17.24 18.77 55.13
C GLU A 204 17.09 20.19 54.55
N ALA A 205 18.18 20.95 54.48
CA ALA A 205 18.21 22.30 53.89
C ALA A 205 17.86 22.33 52.38
N ILE A 206 18.09 21.21 51.65
CA ILE A 206 17.79 21.06 50.21
C ILE A 206 16.35 20.55 50.01
N GLN A 207 15.81 19.79 50.96
CA GLN A 207 14.44 19.27 50.90
C GLN A 207 13.39 20.38 51.06
N ILE A 208 13.66 21.39 51.87
CA ILE A 208 12.73 22.50 52.16
C ILE A 208 12.57 23.49 50.98
N GLY A 209 13.60 23.61 50.13
CA GLY A 209 13.57 24.55 48.99
C GLY A 209 12.57 24.18 47.85
N ARG A 210 11.92 23.01 47.88
CA ARG A 210 10.93 22.56 46.86
C ARG A 210 9.47 22.66 47.29
N ALA A 211 9.16 23.02 48.52
CA ALA A 211 7.79 23.21 49.01
C ALA A 211 7.15 24.52 48.54
N HIS A 212 7.86 25.39 47.80
CA HIS A 212 7.42 26.71 47.39
C HIS A 212 7.56 27.01 45.90
N VAL A 213 7.57 25.97 44.99
CA VAL A 213 7.52 26.16 43.53
C VAL A 213 6.27 25.53 42.97
#